data_62663d2aeba05bb1a12e89480f4be43f
#
_entry.id   62663d2aeba05bb1a12e89480f4be43f
#
_cell.length_a   1.000
_cell.length_b   1.000
_cell.length_c   1.000
_cell.angle_alpha   90.00
_cell.angle_beta   90.00
_cell.angle_gamma   90.00
#
_symmetry.space_group_name_H-M   'P 1'
#
loop_
_entity.id
_entity.type
_entity.pdbx_description
1 polymer ?
#
loop_
_entity_poly.entity_id
_entity_poly.type
_entity_poly.pdbx_seq_one_letter_code
_entity_poly.pdbx_strand_id
1 'polypeptide(L)'
;MKTILMLEADNMKKVITFSLWGDDKKYTIGAIENARLAQEHYPGWVCRYYLGKSVPEDIVKQLDDFQNTEIVLMDEDGDWTGMFWRFYAASDPDVSIMISRDCDSRLGNRERMAVEEWEHSNKSFHIMRDHPHHGTEILGGMWGCKKPLLSNMVSLIEDYKRIGNFWQVDQNFLRESIYPVVSQDSMVHDEFFQKRPFPTERDGLEFVGQVYDKNNMPLEEHRASLREALRSLR
;
A
#
# COMPACT_ATOMS: atom_id res chain seq x y z
N MET A 1 -10.64 34.71 4.45
CA MET A 1 -9.53 33.76 4.12
C MET A 1 -9.47 32.53 5.03
N LYS A 2 -9.54 32.60 6.36
CA LYS A 2 -9.54 31.39 7.22
C LYS A 2 -10.71 30.42 7.00
N THR A 3 -11.90 30.92 6.68
CA THR A 3 -13.12 30.08 6.49
C THR A 3 -13.07 29.28 5.18
N ILE A 4 -12.47 29.80 4.12
CA ILE A 4 -12.33 29.12 2.82
C ILE A 4 -11.28 28.01 2.94
N LEU A 5 -10.16 28.25 3.62
CA LEU A 5 -9.13 27.23 3.88
C LEU A 5 -9.61 26.07 4.77
N MET A 6 -10.56 26.30 5.68
CA MET A 6 -11.18 25.22 6.47
C MET A 6 -12.14 24.36 5.65
N LEU A 7 -12.88 24.94 4.69
CA LEU A 7 -13.80 24.22 3.82
C LEU A 7 -13.07 23.33 2.78
N GLU A 8 -11.86 23.71 2.36
CA GLU A 8 -11.03 22.88 1.47
C GLU A 8 -10.39 21.69 2.19
N ALA A 9 -10.06 21.83 3.48
CA ALA A 9 -9.48 20.74 4.28
C ALA A 9 -10.49 19.62 4.59
N ASP A 10 -11.79 19.93 4.70
CA ASP A 10 -12.85 18.96 5.03
C ASP A 10 -13.22 18.01 3.86
N ASN A 11 -12.69 18.25 2.64
CA ASN A 11 -13.05 17.47 1.45
C ASN A 11 -11.91 16.59 0.91
N MET A 12 -10.76 16.54 1.59
CA MET A 12 -9.60 15.78 1.12
C MET A 12 -9.70 14.30 1.52
N LYS A 13 -9.48 13.42 0.54
CA LYS A 13 -9.61 11.98 0.71
C LYS A 13 -8.43 11.36 1.46
N LYS A 14 -8.71 10.32 2.25
CA LYS A 14 -7.72 9.32 2.67
C LYS A 14 -7.87 8.11 1.76
N VAL A 15 -6.80 7.69 1.12
CA VAL A 15 -6.87 6.61 0.12
C VAL A 15 -5.93 5.45 0.44
N ILE A 16 -6.42 4.24 0.18
CA ILE A 16 -5.61 3.01 0.11
C ILE A 16 -5.47 2.69 -1.36
N THR A 17 -4.24 2.65 -1.88
CA THR A 17 -4.00 2.57 -3.31
C THR A 17 -3.49 1.20 -3.72
N PHE A 18 -4.03 0.71 -4.82
CA PHE A 18 -3.71 -0.59 -5.41
C PHE A 18 -3.45 -0.45 -6.90
N SER A 19 -2.50 -1.25 -7.43
CA SER A 19 -2.36 -1.49 -8.86
C SER A 19 -2.88 -2.89 -9.20
N LEU A 20 -3.63 -3.04 -10.28
CA LEU A 20 -4.12 -4.33 -10.74
C LEU A 20 -4.10 -4.39 -12.26
N TRP A 21 -3.59 -5.49 -12.82
CA TRP A 21 -3.65 -5.84 -14.24
C TRP A 21 -3.72 -7.36 -14.42
N GLY A 22 -4.14 -7.80 -15.60
CA GLY A 22 -4.30 -9.22 -15.89
C GLY A 22 -5.49 -9.85 -15.16
N ASP A 23 -5.59 -11.16 -15.26
CA ASP A 23 -6.70 -11.97 -14.77
C ASP A 23 -6.29 -12.98 -13.68
N ASP A 24 -5.05 -12.92 -13.18
CA ASP A 24 -4.60 -13.84 -12.14
C ASP A 24 -5.47 -13.70 -10.89
N LYS A 25 -6.11 -14.81 -10.52
CA LYS A 25 -7.05 -14.90 -9.40
C LYS A 25 -6.43 -14.53 -8.05
N LYS A 26 -5.13 -14.69 -7.90
CA LYS A 26 -4.41 -14.26 -6.70
C LYS A 26 -4.61 -12.77 -6.43
N TYR A 27 -4.50 -11.95 -7.49
CA TYR A 27 -4.61 -10.49 -7.39
C TYR A 27 -6.05 -10.00 -7.53
N THR A 28 -6.86 -10.58 -8.43
CA THR A 28 -8.24 -10.15 -8.64
C THR A 28 -9.13 -10.46 -7.45
N ILE A 29 -9.03 -11.65 -6.86
CA ILE A 29 -9.72 -12.01 -5.61
C ILE A 29 -9.23 -11.10 -4.47
N GLY A 30 -7.93 -10.87 -4.39
CA GLY A 30 -7.36 -10.03 -3.35
C GLY A 30 -7.80 -8.57 -3.43
N ALA A 31 -7.95 -8.03 -4.63
CA ALA A 31 -8.50 -6.68 -4.81
C ALA A 31 -9.93 -6.57 -4.23
N ILE A 32 -10.81 -7.52 -4.57
CA ILE A 32 -12.19 -7.57 -4.07
C ILE A 32 -12.22 -7.74 -2.54
N GLU A 33 -11.41 -8.67 -2.00
CA GLU A 33 -11.33 -8.88 -0.55
C GLU A 33 -10.82 -7.64 0.18
N ASN A 34 -9.84 -6.92 -0.36
CA ASN A 34 -9.35 -5.68 0.24
C ASN A 34 -10.39 -4.56 0.23
N ALA A 35 -11.21 -4.44 -0.83
CA ALA A 35 -12.35 -3.51 -0.84
C ALA A 35 -13.35 -3.81 0.29
N ARG A 36 -13.65 -5.10 0.51
CA ARG A 36 -14.51 -5.56 1.61
C ARG A 36 -13.89 -5.31 2.98
N LEU A 37 -12.64 -5.69 3.19
CA LEU A 37 -11.92 -5.53 4.46
C LEU A 37 -11.73 -4.05 4.84
N ALA A 38 -11.58 -3.17 3.84
CA ALA A 38 -11.46 -1.74 4.09
C ALA A 38 -12.72 -1.13 4.70
N GLN A 39 -13.91 -1.68 4.43
CA GLN A 39 -15.13 -1.23 5.08
C GLN A 39 -15.10 -1.47 6.60
N GLU A 40 -14.45 -2.54 7.03
CA GLU A 40 -14.30 -2.90 8.44
C GLU A 40 -13.14 -2.17 9.11
N HIS A 41 -11.95 -2.25 8.51
CA HIS A 41 -10.72 -1.77 9.15
C HIS A 41 -10.42 -0.29 8.88
N TYR A 42 -10.92 0.27 7.78
CA TYR A 42 -10.63 1.64 7.35
C TYR A 42 -11.91 2.45 7.05
N PRO A 43 -12.85 2.57 8.02
CA PRO A 43 -14.06 3.36 7.80
C PRO A 43 -13.70 4.81 7.43
N GLY A 44 -14.32 5.31 6.34
CA GLY A 44 -14.08 6.65 5.82
C GLY A 44 -12.86 6.78 4.88
N TRP A 45 -12.11 5.69 4.63
CA TRP A 45 -11.09 5.64 3.60
C TRP A 45 -11.66 5.13 2.28
N VAL A 46 -11.03 5.51 1.18
CA VAL A 46 -11.37 5.07 -0.18
C VAL A 46 -10.29 4.12 -0.69
N CYS A 47 -10.67 2.94 -1.14
CA CYS A 47 -9.79 2.05 -1.90
C CYS A 47 -9.72 2.54 -3.34
N ARG A 48 -8.60 3.10 -3.76
CA ARG A 48 -8.37 3.55 -5.13
C ARG A 48 -7.62 2.49 -5.90
N TYR A 49 -8.28 1.93 -6.91
CA TYR A 49 -7.73 0.91 -7.80
C TYR A 49 -7.33 1.52 -9.13
N TYR A 50 -6.03 1.42 -9.46
CA TYR A 50 -5.51 1.71 -10.79
C TYR A 50 -5.54 0.41 -11.59
N LEU A 51 -6.44 0.34 -12.58
CA LEU A 51 -6.75 -0.88 -13.33
C LEU A 51 -6.23 -0.79 -14.76
N GLY A 52 -5.36 -1.73 -15.15
CA GLY A 52 -4.96 -1.91 -16.56
C GLY A 52 -6.10 -2.46 -17.40
N LYS A 53 -6.06 -2.23 -18.73
CA LYS A 53 -7.09 -2.71 -19.68
C LYS A 53 -7.25 -4.23 -19.70
N SER A 54 -6.24 -4.95 -19.27
CA SER A 54 -6.27 -6.42 -19.17
C SER A 54 -7.08 -6.99 -18.00
N VAL A 55 -7.57 -6.14 -17.08
CA VAL A 55 -8.44 -6.60 -15.98
C VAL A 55 -9.81 -6.97 -16.53
N PRO A 56 -10.36 -8.17 -16.21
CA PRO A 56 -11.67 -8.61 -16.66
C PRO A 56 -12.79 -7.64 -16.24
N GLU A 57 -13.75 -7.39 -17.14
CA GLU A 57 -14.86 -6.44 -16.92
C GLU A 57 -15.72 -6.79 -15.70
N ASP A 58 -15.89 -8.08 -15.43
CA ASP A 58 -16.65 -8.54 -14.25
C ASP A 58 -15.94 -8.20 -12.93
N ILE A 59 -14.61 -8.18 -12.92
CA ILE A 59 -13.80 -7.75 -11.76
C ILE A 59 -13.91 -6.23 -11.58
N VAL A 60 -13.78 -5.48 -12.69
CA VAL A 60 -13.97 -4.01 -12.65
C VAL A 60 -15.33 -3.66 -12.06
N LYS A 61 -16.39 -4.32 -12.55
CA LYS A 61 -17.75 -4.11 -12.05
C LYS A 61 -17.89 -4.46 -10.57
N GLN A 62 -17.36 -5.61 -10.14
CA GLN A 62 -17.41 -6.00 -8.74
C GLN A 62 -16.72 -4.98 -7.83
N LEU A 63 -15.59 -4.42 -8.26
CA LEU A 63 -14.89 -3.36 -7.52
C LEU A 63 -15.69 -2.06 -7.49
N ASP A 64 -16.33 -1.68 -8.61
CA ASP A 64 -17.14 -0.46 -8.71
C ASP A 64 -18.45 -0.52 -7.89
N ASP A 65 -18.94 -1.73 -7.65
CA ASP A 65 -20.15 -1.94 -6.82
C ASP A 65 -19.93 -1.62 -5.31
N PHE A 66 -18.68 -1.53 -4.83
CA PHE A 66 -18.40 -1.12 -3.46
C PHE A 66 -18.49 0.40 -3.27
N GLN A 67 -19.10 0.86 -2.20
CA GLN A 67 -19.26 2.30 -1.90
C GLN A 67 -17.97 2.99 -1.45
N ASN A 68 -16.96 2.22 -1.07
CA ASN A 68 -15.66 2.70 -0.60
C ASN A 68 -14.54 2.52 -1.64
N THR A 69 -14.90 2.38 -2.92
CA THR A 69 -13.92 2.23 -4.01
C THR A 69 -13.94 3.41 -4.97
N GLU A 70 -12.83 3.63 -5.62
CA GLU A 70 -12.62 4.57 -6.72
C GLU A 70 -11.78 3.88 -7.78
N ILE A 71 -12.29 3.83 -9.01
CA ILE A 71 -11.64 3.15 -10.14
C ILE A 71 -10.95 4.18 -11.03
N VAL A 72 -9.66 3.98 -11.27
CA VAL A 72 -8.87 4.72 -12.24
C VAL A 72 -8.45 3.77 -13.35
N LEU A 73 -9.08 3.88 -14.52
CA LEU A 73 -8.73 3.07 -15.68
C LEU A 73 -7.45 3.61 -16.31
N MET A 74 -6.47 2.74 -16.46
CA MET A 74 -5.20 3.06 -17.10
C MET A 74 -5.27 2.80 -18.60
N ASP A 75 -4.49 3.53 -19.39
CA ASP A 75 -4.46 3.38 -20.85
C ASP A 75 -3.64 2.16 -21.33
N GLU A 76 -2.94 1.52 -20.42
CA GLU A 76 -2.05 0.38 -20.67
C GLU A 76 -2.71 -0.93 -20.21
N ASP A 77 -2.30 -2.07 -20.77
CA ASP A 77 -2.74 -3.40 -20.31
C ASP A 77 -2.16 -3.74 -18.92
N GLY A 78 -0.97 -3.27 -18.65
CA GLY A 78 -0.21 -3.50 -17.43
C GLY A 78 0.94 -4.48 -17.61
N ASP A 79 2.03 -4.15 -16.96
CA ASP A 79 3.27 -4.94 -16.83
C ASP A 79 3.96 -4.58 -15.50
N TRP A 80 5.26 -4.88 -15.35
CA TRP A 80 5.98 -4.52 -14.12
C TRP A 80 5.97 -3.01 -13.81
N THR A 81 5.86 -2.16 -14.83
CA THR A 81 5.74 -0.70 -14.63
C THR A 81 4.37 -0.30 -14.09
N GLY A 82 3.34 -1.13 -14.25
CA GLY A 82 2.03 -0.96 -13.63
C GLY A 82 2.07 -0.93 -12.10
N MET A 83 3.12 -1.50 -11.47
CA MET A 83 3.33 -1.41 -10.04
C MET A 83 3.45 0.04 -9.54
N PHE A 84 3.87 0.98 -10.37
CA PHE A 84 3.98 2.40 -10.04
C PHE A 84 2.63 3.11 -9.91
N TRP A 85 1.59 2.65 -10.57
CA TRP A 85 0.31 3.38 -10.64
C TRP A 85 -0.23 3.70 -9.25
N ARG A 86 -0.13 2.76 -8.30
CA ARG A 86 -0.56 2.96 -6.91
C ARG A 86 0.16 4.12 -6.19
N PHE A 87 1.31 4.57 -6.70
CA PHE A 87 2.04 5.69 -6.13
C PHE A 87 1.57 7.07 -6.65
N TYR A 88 0.80 7.11 -7.74
CA TYR A 88 0.32 8.37 -8.33
C TYR A 88 -0.52 9.21 -7.37
N ALA A 89 -1.24 8.57 -6.45
CA ALA A 89 -2.02 9.27 -5.44
C ALA A 89 -1.18 10.19 -4.53
N ALA A 90 0.14 9.96 -4.42
CA ALA A 90 1.04 10.84 -3.67
C ALA A 90 1.16 12.25 -4.28
N SER A 91 0.81 12.42 -5.57
CA SER A 91 0.78 13.70 -6.28
C SER A 91 -0.63 14.30 -6.41
N ASP A 92 -1.67 13.57 -5.98
CA ASP A 92 -3.05 14.01 -6.13
C ASP A 92 -3.39 15.15 -5.16
N PRO A 93 -3.82 16.32 -5.68
CA PRO A 93 -4.20 17.45 -4.83
C PRO A 93 -5.39 17.17 -3.91
N ASP A 94 -6.26 16.23 -4.23
CA ASP A 94 -7.47 15.92 -3.45
C ASP A 94 -7.22 14.82 -2.39
N VAL A 95 -5.99 14.32 -2.28
CA VAL A 95 -5.60 13.29 -1.30
C VAL A 95 -4.84 13.90 -0.14
N SER A 96 -5.32 13.71 1.09
CA SER A 96 -4.65 14.15 2.32
C SER A 96 -3.68 13.10 2.86
N ILE A 97 -4.05 11.83 2.74
CA ILE A 97 -3.24 10.68 3.17
C ILE A 97 -3.38 9.58 2.15
N MET A 98 -2.26 9.02 1.67
CA MET A 98 -2.25 7.80 0.90
C MET A 98 -1.46 6.71 1.61
N ILE A 99 -1.95 5.48 1.53
CA ILE A 99 -1.19 4.27 1.87
C ILE A 99 -1.20 3.33 0.66
N SER A 100 -0.04 2.82 0.30
CA SER A 100 0.12 1.89 -0.82
C SER A 100 0.06 0.45 -0.34
N ARG A 101 -0.72 -0.42 -1.03
CA ARG A 101 -0.89 -1.83 -0.69
C ARG A 101 -0.82 -2.72 -1.92
N ASP A 102 -0.52 -4.00 -1.68
CA ASP A 102 -0.53 -5.05 -2.71
C ASP A 102 -1.89 -5.75 -2.75
N CYS A 103 -2.39 -6.07 -3.94
CA CYS A 103 -3.64 -6.81 -4.09
C CYS A 103 -3.57 -8.23 -3.53
N ASP A 104 -2.40 -8.85 -3.46
CA ASP A 104 -2.22 -10.19 -2.91
C ASP A 104 -2.02 -10.24 -1.39
N SER A 105 -1.97 -9.10 -0.71
CA SER A 105 -2.05 -8.99 0.75
C SER A 105 -3.49 -8.74 1.22
N ARG A 106 -3.70 -8.73 2.54
CA ARG A 106 -5.00 -8.42 3.15
C ARG A 106 -4.86 -7.33 4.18
N LEU A 107 -5.78 -6.37 4.10
CA LEU A 107 -5.95 -5.34 5.13
C LEU A 107 -6.38 -5.99 6.45
N GLY A 108 -5.82 -5.53 7.56
CA GLY A 108 -6.12 -6.11 8.86
C GLY A 108 -5.90 -5.14 10.01
N ASN A 109 -6.31 -5.58 11.21
CA ASN A 109 -6.26 -4.73 12.40
C ASN A 109 -4.84 -4.29 12.76
N ARG A 110 -3.84 -5.18 12.64
CA ARG A 110 -2.45 -4.87 13.01
C ARG A 110 -1.88 -3.71 12.19
N GLU A 111 -2.11 -3.70 10.88
CA GLU A 111 -1.68 -2.58 10.04
C GLU A 111 -2.51 -1.33 10.28
N ARG A 112 -3.84 -1.47 10.49
CA ARG A 112 -4.73 -0.36 10.77
C ARG A 112 -4.29 0.42 12.02
N MET A 113 -3.94 -0.28 13.08
CA MET A 113 -3.47 0.35 14.31
C MET A 113 -2.12 1.05 14.11
N ALA A 114 -1.21 0.49 13.32
CA ALA A 114 0.05 1.14 12.96
C ALA A 114 -0.16 2.40 12.11
N VAL A 115 -1.10 2.35 11.16
CA VAL A 115 -1.49 3.51 10.37
C VAL A 115 -2.12 4.59 11.26
N GLU A 116 -2.98 4.22 12.20
CA GLU A 116 -3.62 5.16 13.13
C GLU A 116 -2.61 5.86 14.04
N GLU A 117 -1.64 5.13 14.57
CA GLU A 117 -0.54 5.75 15.34
C GLU A 117 0.24 6.76 14.49
N TRP A 118 0.55 6.41 13.25
CA TRP A 118 1.18 7.33 12.33
C TRP A 118 0.29 8.53 12.00
N GLU A 119 -1.02 8.33 11.75
CA GLU A 119 -1.96 9.44 11.49
C GLU A 119 -1.92 10.51 12.60
N HIS A 120 -1.82 10.07 13.85
CA HIS A 120 -1.78 10.96 15.02
C HIS A 120 -0.38 11.53 15.31
N SER A 121 0.64 11.04 14.64
CA SER A 121 2.01 11.53 14.82
C SER A 121 2.30 12.80 14.01
N ASN A 122 3.43 13.42 14.29
CA ASN A 122 3.96 14.54 13.50
C ASN A 122 4.80 14.08 12.29
N LYS A 123 4.89 12.76 12.02
CA LYS A 123 5.64 12.21 10.90
C LYS A 123 4.83 12.26 9.62
N SER A 124 5.48 12.66 8.52
CA SER A 124 4.84 12.78 7.22
C SER A 124 4.77 11.49 6.44
N PHE A 125 5.65 10.53 6.76
CA PHE A 125 5.73 9.25 6.05
C PHE A 125 5.59 8.07 7.01
N HIS A 126 5.11 6.94 6.48
CA HIS A 126 4.94 5.70 7.20
C HIS A 126 5.59 4.54 6.44
N ILE A 127 6.32 3.70 7.15
CA ILE A 127 6.97 2.49 6.61
C ILE A 127 6.71 1.33 7.54
N MET A 128 6.31 0.18 6.99
CA MET A 128 6.09 -1.05 7.75
C MET A 128 6.96 -2.19 7.23
N ARG A 129 7.48 -3.01 8.16
CA ARG A 129 8.22 -4.25 7.88
C ARG A 129 7.89 -5.25 8.97
N ASP A 130 7.15 -6.27 8.67
CA ASP A 130 6.55 -7.19 9.66
C ASP A 130 6.89 -8.67 9.42
N HIS A 131 7.88 -8.92 8.56
CA HIS A 131 8.31 -10.27 8.20
C HIS A 131 9.84 -10.32 7.97
N PRO A 132 10.53 -11.44 8.26
CA PRO A 132 11.97 -11.56 8.01
C PRO A 132 12.37 -11.37 6.54
N HIS A 133 11.45 -11.59 5.58
CA HIS A 133 11.69 -11.29 4.16
C HIS A 133 11.45 -9.82 3.77
N HIS A 134 11.04 -8.96 4.69
CA HIS A 134 10.87 -7.52 4.44
C HIS A 134 12.19 -6.74 4.61
N GLY A 135 13.28 -7.28 4.08
CA GLY A 135 14.64 -6.80 4.31
C GLY A 135 15.05 -5.53 3.55
N THR A 136 14.17 -4.92 2.76
CA THR A 136 14.44 -3.63 2.11
C THR A 136 13.97 -2.46 2.98
N GLU A 137 14.53 -1.27 2.75
CA GLU A 137 14.25 -0.08 3.57
C GLU A 137 12.78 0.37 3.49
N ILE A 138 12.18 0.25 2.30
CA ILE A 138 10.80 0.63 2.00
C ILE A 138 10.19 -0.36 1.00
N LEU A 139 8.99 -0.82 1.28
CA LEU A 139 8.28 -1.82 0.47
C LEU A 139 7.13 -1.17 -0.29
N GLY A 140 6.93 -1.57 -1.55
CA GLY A 140 5.91 -1.01 -2.45
C GLY A 140 4.50 -1.05 -1.88
N GLY A 141 4.14 -2.15 -1.22
CA GLY A 141 2.83 -2.34 -0.60
C GLY A 141 2.74 -1.96 0.88
N MET A 142 3.75 -1.33 1.48
CA MET A 142 3.80 -1.14 2.93
C MET A 142 4.34 0.24 3.34
N TRP A 143 3.96 1.27 2.60
CA TRP A 143 4.31 2.64 2.93
C TRP A 143 3.14 3.60 2.74
N GLY A 144 3.29 4.82 3.24
CA GLY A 144 2.30 5.86 3.07
C GLY A 144 2.88 7.25 3.26
N CYS A 145 2.15 8.25 2.81
CA CYS A 145 2.51 9.65 3.00
C CYS A 145 1.30 10.53 3.29
N LYS A 146 1.52 11.59 4.06
CA LYS A 146 0.61 12.73 4.24
C LYS A 146 0.97 13.81 3.22
N LYS A 147 -0.02 14.62 2.81
CA LYS A 147 0.22 15.77 1.93
C LYS A 147 1.01 16.87 2.67
N PRO A 148 1.88 17.63 1.99
CA PRO A 148 2.01 17.86 0.54
C PRO A 148 3.35 17.40 -0.07
N LEU A 149 3.99 16.32 0.41
CA LEU A 149 5.44 16.19 0.32
C LEU A 149 5.99 15.47 -0.92
N LEU A 150 5.12 14.85 -1.74
CA LEU A 150 5.53 14.15 -2.96
C LEU A 150 4.71 14.59 -4.19
N SER A 151 4.45 15.89 -4.32
CA SER A 151 3.69 16.47 -5.44
C SER A 151 4.32 16.21 -6.83
N ASN A 152 5.61 15.84 -6.88
CA ASN A 152 6.34 15.49 -8.07
C ASN A 152 6.46 13.96 -8.31
N MET A 153 5.72 13.12 -7.58
CA MET A 153 5.82 11.66 -7.67
C MET A 153 5.66 11.14 -9.10
N VAL A 154 4.67 11.65 -9.84
CA VAL A 154 4.44 11.24 -11.25
C VAL A 154 5.68 11.54 -12.11
N SER A 155 6.25 12.73 -12.00
CA SER A 155 7.46 13.10 -12.75
C SER A 155 8.66 12.22 -12.41
N LEU A 156 8.85 11.92 -11.12
CA LEU A 156 9.93 11.04 -10.67
C LEU A 156 9.77 9.61 -11.23
N ILE A 157 8.55 9.11 -11.28
CA ILE A 157 8.24 7.79 -11.84
C ILE A 157 8.51 7.77 -13.35
N GLU A 158 8.05 8.79 -14.09
CA GLU A 158 8.26 8.85 -15.55
C GLU A 158 9.76 8.93 -15.89
N ASP A 159 10.55 9.64 -15.12
CA ASP A 159 12.01 9.66 -15.27
C ASP A 159 12.62 8.30 -14.95
N TYR A 160 12.15 7.62 -13.91
CA TYR A 160 12.69 6.33 -13.48
C TYR A 160 12.29 5.17 -14.42
N LYS A 161 11.11 5.18 -15.01
CA LYS A 161 10.65 4.17 -15.99
C LYS A 161 11.63 3.98 -17.17
N ARG A 162 12.43 5.00 -17.48
CA ARG A 162 13.48 4.91 -18.51
C ARG A 162 14.58 3.90 -18.20
N ILE A 163 14.73 3.47 -16.95
CA ILE A 163 15.71 2.45 -16.54
C ILE A 163 15.33 1.07 -17.07
N GLY A 164 14.03 0.78 -17.20
CA GLY A 164 13.54 -0.47 -17.76
C GLY A 164 12.25 -0.99 -17.13
N ASN A 165 11.76 -2.07 -17.71
CA ASN A 165 10.56 -2.79 -17.27
C ASN A 165 10.96 -4.18 -16.80
N PHE A 166 11.10 -4.37 -15.47
CA PHE A 166 11.56 -5.63 -14.86
C PHE A 166 10.95 -5.81 -13.47
N TRP A 167 10.97 -7.02 -12.98
CA TRP A 167 10.50 -7.36 -11.65
C TRP A 167 11.22 -6.54 -10.56
N GLN A 168 10.46 -5.99 -9.60
CA GLN A 168 10.92 -5.10 -8.53
C GLN A 168 11.39 -3.70 -8.99
N VAL A 169 11.06 -3.26 -10.19
CA VAL A 169 11.41 -1.90 -10.64
C VAL A 169 10.86 -0.81 -9.71
N ASP A 170 9.65 -1.00 -9.19
CA ASP A 170 9.00 -0.11 -8.20
C ASP A 170 9.71 -0.12 -6.84
N GLN A 171 10.20 -1.28 -6.40
CA GLN A 171 10.97 -1.39 -5.15
C GLN A 171 12.31 -0.67 -5.24
N ASN A 172 13.01 -0.82 -6.37
CA ASN A 172 14.26 -0.11 -6.62
C ASN A 172 14.03 1.41 -6.66
N PHE A 173 12.98 1.85 -7.33
CA PHE A 173 12.59 3.26 -7.35
C PHE A 173 12.37 3.80 -5.93
N LEU A 174 11.59 3.11 -5.12
CA LEU A 174 11.33 3.55 -3.75
C LEU A 174 12.62 3.63 -2.94
N ARG A 175 13.50 2.63 -3.05
CA ARG A 175 14.79 2.60 -2.34
C ARG A 175 15.74 3.72 -2.79
N GLU A 176 15.82 3.95 -4.09
CA GLU A 176 16.82 4.84 -4.69
C GLU A 176 16.38 6.30 -4.76
N SER A 177 15.09 6.54 -5.01
CA SER A 177 14.56 7.89 -5.25
C SER A 177 13.71 8.44 -4.10
N ILE A 178 13.00 7.58 -3.38
CA ILE A 178 12.04 8.03 -2.35
C ILE A 178 12.62 7.90 -0.93
N TYR A 179 13.17 6.75 -0.57
CA TYR A 179 13.65 6.50 0.78
C TYR A 179 14.70 7.52 1.27
N PRO A 180 15.69 7.96 0.46
CA PRO A 180 16.64 8.99 0.89
C PRO A 180 15.99 10.31 1.31
N VAL A 181 14.86 10.65 0.69
CA VAL A 181 14.12 11.90 0.97
C VAL A 181 13.23 11.75 2.21
N VAL A 182 12.58 10.60 2.37
CA VAL A 182 11.53 10.41 3.39
C VAL A 182 12.03 9.82 4.70
N SER A 183 13.18 9.19 4.72
CA SER A 183 13.68 8.39 5.84
C SER A 183 13.75 9.14 7.17
N GLN A 184 14.12 10.42 7.16
CA GLN A 184 14.26 11.25 8.36
C GLN A 184 12.91 11.69 8.95
N ASP A 185 11.87 11.74 8.12
CA ASP A 185 10.51 12.14 8.53
C ASP A 185 9.52 10.97 8.46
N SER A 186 10.02 9.75 8.59
CA SER A 186 9.21 8.53 8.62
C SER A 186 8.95 8.05 10.04
N MET A 187 7.69 7.61 10.28
CA MET A 187 7.37 6.66 11.33
C MET A 187 7.58 5.26 10.77
N VAL A 188 8.35 4.43 11.47
CA VAL A 188 8.66 3.06 11.03
C VAL A 188 8.11 2.09 12.06
N HIS A 189 7.30 1.12 11.60
CA HIS A 189 6.94 -0.07 12.37
C HIS A 189 7.69 -1.28 11.80
N ASP A 190 8.57 -1.87 12.59
CA ASP A 190 9.51 -2.89 12.13
C ASP A 190 9.83 -3.89 13.24
N GLU A 191 9.37 -5.11 13.07
CA GLU A 191 9.58 -6.18 14.05
C GLU A 191 11.02 -6.74 14.02
N PHE A 192 11.66 -6.79 12.85
CA PHE A 192 12.84 -7.62 12.64
C PHE A 192 14.16 -6.86 12.51
N PHE A 193 14.17 -5.70 11.84
CA PHE A 193 15.40 -5.02 11.43
C PHE A 193 15.77 -3.85 12.35
N GLN A 194 14.85 -2.89 12.52
CA GLN A 194 15.07 -1.74 13.40
C GLN A 194 14.46 -1.93 14.80
N LYS A 195 13.70 -2.99 15.00
CA LYS A 195 13.02 -3.33 16.26
C LYS A 195 12.18 -2.16 16.80
N ARG A 196 11.36 -1.60 15.93
CA ARG A 196 10.36 -0.58 16.24
C ARG A 196 8.97 -1.25 16.26
N PRO A 197 8.45 -1.61 17.42
CA PRO A 197 7.31 -2.50 17.53
C PRO A 197 6.05 -1.88 16.92
N PHE A 198 5.18 -2.74 16.41
CA PHE A 198 3.80 -2.38 16.11
C PHE A 198 3.02 -2.09 17.40
N PRO A 199 1.97 -1.24 17.34
CA PRO A 199 1.18 -0.90 18.53
C PRO A 199 0.33 -2.07 19.06
N THR A 200 0.19 -3.15 18.27
CA THR A 200 -0.54 -4.35 18.66
C THR A 200 0.37 -5.58 18.69
N GLU A 201 0.06 -6.53 19.57
CA GLU A 201 0.66 -7.84 19.51
C GLU A 201 0.28 -8.56 18.21
N ARG A 202 1.13 -9.49 17.78
CA ARG A 202 0.88 -10.34 16.63
C ARG A 202 -0.12 -11.44 16.99
N ASP A 203 -1.15 -11.62 16.18
CA ASP A 203 -2.06 -12.76 16.31
C ASP A 203 -1.47 -13.98 15.58
N GLY A 204 -1.00 -14.93 16.34
CA GLY A 204 -0.41 -16.16 15.81
C GLY A 204 0.74 -15.92 14.82
N LEU A 205 0.54 -16.25 13.57
CA LEU A 205 1.51 -16.07 12.48
C LEU A 205 1.01 -15.06 11.41
N GLU A 206 0.06 -14.21 11.77
CA GLU A 206 -0.35 -13.10 10.89
C GLU A 206 0.71 -12.01 10.88
N PHE A 207 0.88 -11.37 9.74
CA PHE A 207 1.80 -10.24 9.59
C PHE A 207 1.31 -9.28 8.50
N VAL A 208 1.66 -8.01 8.62
CA VAL A 208 1.33 -6.99 7.64
C VAL A 208 2.05 -7.28 6.32
N GLY A 209 1.31 -7.23 5.21
CA GLY A 209 1.82 -7.62 3.89
C GLY A 209 1.86 -9.13 3.66
N GLN A 210 1.14 -9.92 4.47
CA GLN A 210 1.03 -11.36 4.27
C GLN A 210 0.39 -11.68 2.92
N VAL A 211 1.08 -12.49 2.14
CA VAL A 211 0.64 -12.90 0.81
C VAL A 211 -0.36 -14.04 0.90
N TYR A 212 -1.43 -13.95 0.11
CA TYR A 212 -2.48 -14.96 -0.04
C TYR A 212 -2.47 -15.53 -1.45
N ASP A 213 -2.85 -16.80 -1.57
CA ASP A 213 -2.97 -17.50 -2.84
C ASP A 213 -4.32 -17.23 -3.55
N LYS A 214 -4.52 -17.86 -4.72
CA LYS A 214 -5.77 -17.80 -5.50
C LYS A 214 -7.01 -18.39 -4.80
N ASN A 215 -6.84 -19.13 -3.71
CA ASN A 215 -7.92 -19.70 -2.90
C ASN A 215 -8.19 -18.85 -1.63
N ASN A 216 -7.61 -17.65 -1.57
CA ASN A 216 -7.68 -16.77 -0.41
C ASN A 216 -7.07 -17.39 0.86
N MET A 217 -6.03 -18.21 0.71
CA MET A 217 -5.31 -18.83 1.82
C MET A 217 -3.91 -18.21 1.95
N PRO A 218 -3.45 -17.92 3.19
CA PRO A 218 -2.11 -17.39 3.40
C PRO A 218 -1.05 -18.41 2.98
N LEU A 219 0.05 -17.92 2.38
CA LEU A 219 1.15 -18.78 1.95
C LEU A 219 1.89 -19.37 3.17
N GLU A 220 1.86 -20.71 3.29
CA GLU A 220 2.46 -21.40 4.44
C GLU A 220 4.00 -21.28 4.47
N GLU A 221 4.66 -21.14 3.33
CA GLU A 221 6.10 -20.92 3.27
C GLU A 221 6.53 -19.61 3.98
N HIS A 222 5.75 -18.54 3.83
CA HIS A 222 6.00 -17.28 4.54
C HIS A 222 5.73 -17.46 6.04
N ARG A 223 4.65 -18.14 6.42
CA ARG A 223 4.36 -18.44 7.83
C ARG A 223 5.42 -19.32 8.47
N ALA A 224 5.99 -20.27 7.74
CA ALA A 224 7.08 -21.11 8.22
C ALA A 224 8.34 -20.29 8.49
N SER A 225 8.73 -19.40 7.57
CA SER A 225 9.87 -18.48 7.74
C SER A 225 9.66 -17.55 8.93
N LEU A 226 8.45 -17.01 9.10
CA LEU A 226 8.10 -16.19 10.26
C LEU A 226 8.22 -16.97 11.58
N ARG A 227 7.69 -18.19 11.62
CA ARG A 227 7.75 -19.06 12.81
C ARG A 227 9.19 -19.34 13.23
N GLU A 228 10.09 -19.58 12.28
CA GLU A 228 11.51 -19.80 12.54
C GLU A 228 12.17 -18.52 13.10
N ALA A 229 11.94 -17.37 12.47
CA ALA A 229 12.47 -16.10 12.93
C ALA A 229 12.01 -15.75 14.35
N LEU A 230 10.73 -15.95 14.67
CA LEU A 230 10.18 -15.68 16.01
C LEU A 230 10.77 -16.61 17.08
N ARG A 231 11.14 -17.85 16.74
CA ARG A 231 11.87 -18.76 17.66
C ARG A 231 13.28 -18.26 17.96
N SER A 232 13.94 -17.66 17.00
CA SER A 232 15.30 -17.14 17.13
C SER A 232 15.39 -15.82 17.93
N LEU A 233 14.26 -15.14 18.13
CA LEU A 233 14.16 -13.91 18.92
C LEU A 233 13.88 -14.15 20.42
N ARG A 234 13.55 -15.40 20.80
CA ARG A 234 13.33 -15.84 22.18
C ARG A 234 14.61 -16.37 22.80
#